data_3fd4fe8c4e76efe8b5270cf6232fcdef
#
_entry.id   3fd4fe8c4e76efe8b5270cf6232fcdef
#
_cell.length_a   1.000
_cell.length_b   1.000
_cell.length_c   1.000
_cell.angle_alpha   90.00
_cell.angle_beta   90.00
_cell.angle_gamma   90.00
#
_symmetry.space_group_name_H-M   'P 1'
#
loop_
_entity.id
_entity.type
_entity.pdbx_description
1 polymer ?
#
loop_
_entity_poly.entity_id
_entity_poly.type
_entity_poly.pdbx_seq_one_letter_code
_entity_poly.pdbx_strand_id
1 'polypeptide(L)'
;LIKHFQKHPNSIGSMFSTSEQIADKSDPANRENAITEAVSKIESAVVSINVIKTQIVRGRPSFGFGFFDFFDFAPMQRQVQSIGSGVIYDPEGYIITNAHVVSGATQIKVVLPDKREFDAELVGIDEVHDIAKLRISGNNLPSAALGNSDGLIIGEWSIALGNPYGFLMNDSKPSVSVGVISALGRNFSTRADKQDYKNMIQTDAAVNPGNSGGPLVNIQGEVIGINTFIFSENGGNIGIGFAIPINTVKSIMARL
;
A
#
# COMPACT_ATOMS: atom_id res chain seq x y z
N LEU A 1 -69.26 -22.30 39.83
CA LEU A 1 -67.99 -23.03 39.64
C LEU A 1 -66.99 -22.08 38.95
N ILE A 2 -66.25 -21.31 39.73
CA ILE A 2 -65.21 -20.40 39.28
C ILE A 2 -63.89 -21.06 39.66
N LYS A 3 -63.09 -21.51 38.67
CA LYS A 3 -61.74 -22.01 38.88
C LYS A 3 -60.74 -20.92 38.65
N HIS A 4 -59.87 -20.73 39.65
CA HIS A 4 -58.69 -19.90 39.70
C HIS A 4 -57.79 -20.12 38.51
N PHE A 5 -57.41 -19.03 37.82
CA PHE A 5 -56.20 -18.94 37.01
C PHE A 5 -55.11 -18.25 37.85
N GLN A 6 -54.14 -19.02 38.32
CA GLN A 6 -52.91 -18.52 38.88
C GLN A 6 -52.06 -17.96 37.72
N LYS A 7 -51.76 -16.65 37.83
CA LYS A 7 -50.76 -15.98 36.99
C LYS A 7 -49.36 -16.44 37.40
N HIS A 8 -48.66 -17.09 36.51
CA HIS A 8 -47.20 -17.19 36.62
C HIS A 8 -46.56 -15.86 36.21
N PRO A 9 -45.67 -15.26 37.00
CA PRO A 9 -44.92 -14.08 36.57
C PRO A 9 -43.83 -14.49 35.57
N ASN A 10 -43.87 -13.89 34.41
CA ASN A 10 -42.95 -14.07 33.31
C ASN A 10 -41.54 -13.78 33.75
N SER A 11 -40.66 -14.75 33.63
CA SER A 11 -39.21 -14.64 33.73
C SER A 11 -38.60 -14.12 32.40
N ILE A 12 -38.95 -12.89 32.02
CA ILE A 12 -38.30 -12.17 30.91
C ILE A 12 -37.16 -11.28 31.42
N GLY A 13 -36.97 -11.18 32.74
CA GLY A 13 -35.94 -10.33 33.35
C GLY A 13 -34.51 -10.83 33.30
N SER A 14 -34.24 -12.09 32.90
CA SER A 14 -32.91 -12.68 32.94
C SER A 14 -32.18 -12.71 31.59
N MET A 15 -32.77 -12.19 30.50
CA MET A 15 -32.15 -12.14 29.19
C MET A 15 -31.39 -10.86 28.87
N PHE A 16 -31.43 -9.86 29.77
CA PHE A 16 -30.75 -8.56 29.55
C PHE A 16 -29.72 -8.19 30.62
N SER A 17 -29.20 -9.17 31.37
CA SER A 17 -28.16 -8.92 32.37
C SER A 17 -26.73 -9.05 31.83
N THR A 18 -26.47 -8.58 30.60
CA THR A 18 -25.14 -8.64 30.02
C THR A 18 -24.60 -7.29 29.56
N SER A 19 -25.25 -6.19 29.91
CA SER A 19 -24.73 -4.86 29.57
C SER A 19 -23.61 -4.38 30.49
N GLU A 20 -23.46 -4.92 31.68
CA GLU A 20 -22.39 -4.54 32.61
C GLU A 20 -21.02 -5.22 32.31
N GLN A 21 -21.02 -6.39 31.65
CA GLN A 21 -19.76 -7.05 31.27
C GLN A 21 -19.18 -6.55 29.94
N ILE A 22 -19.91 -5.74 29.17
CA ILE A 22 -19.42 -5.17 27.91
C ILE A 22 -18.67 -3.84 28.16
N ALA A 23 -18.94 -3.17 29.26
CA ALA A 23 -18.30 -1.89 29.59
C ALA A 23 -16.84 -1.99 30.05
N ASP A 24 -16.39 -3.17 30.50
CA ASP A 24 -15.03 -3.38 31.00
C ASP A 24 -14.02 -3.86 29.93
N LYS A 25 -14.45 -3.94 28.66
CA LYS A 25 -13.57 -4.24 27.52
C LYS A 25 -12.95 -3.00 26.86
N SER A 26 -13.09 -1.84 27.44
CA SER A 26 -12.50 -0.58 26.96
C SER A 26 -11.16 -0.25 27.61
N ASP A 27 -10.50 -1.20 28.27
CA ASP A 27 -9.13 -1.03 28.70
C ASP A 27 -8.25 -0.86 27.46
N PRO A 28 -7.57 0.27 27.27
CA PRO A 28 -6.65 0.50 26.16
C PRO A 28 -5.62 -0.64 26.03
N ALA A 29 -5.18 -1.24 27.12
CA ALA A 29 -4.27 -2.39 27.16
C ALA A 29 -4.83 -3.66 26.47
N ASN A 30 -6.15 -3.80 26.36
CA ASN A 30 -6.79 -4.96 25.73
C ASN A 30 -6.96 -4.81 24.20
N ARG A 31 -6.52 -3.71 23.60
CA ARG A 31 -6.54 -3.47 22.15
C ARG A 31 -5.19 -3.74 21.50
N GLU A 32 -4.14 -3.82 22.30
CA GLU A 32 -2.81 -4.15 21.81
C GLU A 32 -2.72 -5.65 21.52
N ASN A 33 -2.26 -5.96 20.32
CA ASN A 33 -2.00 -7.32 19.86
C ASN A 33 -0.81 -7.30 18.88
N ALA A 34 -0.36 -8.47 18.45
CA ALA A 34 0.79 -8.59 17.55
C ALA A 34 0.68 -7.74 16.27
N ILE A 35 -0.55 -7.55 15.75
CA ILE A 35 -0.78 -6.74 14.55
C ILE A 35 -0.58 -5.26 14.87
N THR A 36 -1.18 -4.74 15.95
CA THR A 36 -1.05 -3.33 16.33
C THR A 36 0.38 -2.99 16.72
N GLU A 37 1.11 -3.91 17.36
CA GLU A 37 2.55 -3.76 17.65
C GLU A 37 3.37 -3.72 16.36
N ALA A 38 3.11 -4.62 15.41
CA ALA A 38 3.80 -4.63 14.13
C ALA A 38 3.60 -3.31 13.37
N VAL A 39 2.35 -2.82 13.31
CA VAL A 39 2.00 -1.55 12.65
C VAL A 39 2.71 -0.37 13.32
N SER A 40 2.71 -0.28 14.66
CA SER A 40 3.35 0.83 15.39
C SER A 40 4.85 0.95 15.13
N LYS A 41 5.55 -0.16 14.85
CA LYS A 41 6.97 -0.17 14.52
C LYS A 41 7.30 0.41 13.15
N ILE A 42 6.37 0.33 12.20
CA ILE A 42 6.65 0.65 10.80
C ILE A 42 5.86 1.82 10.26
N GLU A 43 4.70 2.16 10.82
CA GLU A 43 3.77 3.15 10.25
C GLU A 43 4.44 4.48 9.92
N SER A 44 5.38 4.94 10.76
CA SER A 44 6.10 6.21 10.56
C SER A 44 7.01 6.20 9.33
N ALA A 45 7.47 5.03 8.89
CA ALA A 45 8.36 4.86 7.74
C ALA A 45 7.62 4.64 6.41
N VAL A 46 6.27 4.47 6.44
CA VAL A 46 5.45 4.28 5.23
C VAL A 46 5.02 5.63 4.69
N VAL A 47 5.49 5.97 3.50
CA VAL A 47 5.33 7.30 2.91
C VAL A 47 4.38 7.31 1.71
N SER A 48 3.77 8.48 1.47
CA SER A 48 3.06 8.76 0.23
C SER A 48 4.05 9.27 -0.83
N ILE A 49 3.91 8.80 -2.06
CA ILE A 49 4.72 9.23 -3.19
C ILE A 49 3.80 9.86 -4.23
N ASN A 50 4.02 11.15 -4.49
CA ASN A 50 3.30 11.93 -5.47
C ASN A 50 4.21 12.23 -6.66
N VAL A 51 3.77 11.87 -7.84
CA VAL A 51 4.57 11.99 -9.06
C VAL A 51 3.86 12.88 -10.05
N ILE A 52 4.58 13.86 -10.57
CA ILE A 52 4.16 14.66 -11.72
C ILE A 52 4.86 14.11 -12.95
N LYS A 53 4.06 13.74 -13.97
CA LYS A 53 4.53 13.27 -15.28
C LYS A 53 4.08 14.27 -16.34
N THR A 54 4.99 14.66 -17.22
CA THR A 54 4.63 15.49 -18.38
C THR A 54 4.39 14.57 -19.58
N GLN A 55 3.14 14.48 -20.03
CA GLN A 55 2.80 13.74 -21.25
C GLN A 55 2.58 14.71 -22.40
N ILE A 56 3.23 14.45 -23.53
CA ILE A 56 2.96 15.15 -24.78
C ILE A 56 1.80 14.44 -25.46
N VAL A 57 0.61 15.01 -25.36
CA VAL A 57 -0.56 14.50 -26.08
C VAL A 57 -0.52 15.07 -27.50
N ARG A 58 -0.21 14.22 -28.48
CA ARG A 58 -0.42 14.57 -29.89
C ARG A 58 -1.91 14.54 -30.16
N GLY A 59 -2.51 15.68 -30.50
CA GLY A 59 -3.92 15.75 -30.94
C GLY A 59 -4.15 14.74 -32.06
N ARG A 60 -5.22 13.94 -31.96
CA ARG A 60 -5.70 13.16 -33.09
C ARG A 60 -6.20 14.17 -34.15
N PRO A 61 -5.88 14.00 -35.43
CA PRO A 61 -6.50 14.80 -36.47
C PRO A 61 -8.01 14.56 -36.43
N SER A 62 -8.74 15.59 -36.06
CA SER A 62 -10.20 15.63 -36.21
C SER A 62 -10.48 15.80 -37.72
N PHE A 63 -11.07 14.80 -38.34
CA PHE A 63 -11.57 14.93 -39.70
C PHE A 63 -12.86 15.76 -39.67
N GLY A 64 -12.74 17.07 -39.44
CA GLY A 64 -13.78 18.04 -39.54
C GLY A 64 -13.41 19.09 -40.60
N PHE A 65 -14.18 19.23 -41.67
CA PHE A 65 -14.01 20.24 -42.68
C PHE A 65 -14.29 21.64 -42.10
N GLY A 66 -13.24 22.30 -41.56
CA GLY A 66 -13.32 23.65 -41.02
C GLY A 66 -12.01 24.40 -41.08
N PHE A 67 -12.03 25.67 -41.50
CA PHE A 67 -10.92 26.60 -41.67
C PHE A 67 -10.13 26.86 -40.35
N PHE A 68 -10.58 26.33 -39.20
CA PHE A 68 -9.95 26.44 -37.89
C PHE A 68 -9.02 25.28 -37.52
N ASP A 69 -8.96 24.20 -38.33
CA ASP A 69 -8.15 23.00 -38.04
C ASP A 69 -6.61 23.23 -38.18
N PHE A 70 -6.19 24.41 -38.65
CA PHE A 70 -4.78 24.70 -38.88
C PHE A 70 -4.01 25.09 -37.61
N PHE A 71 -4.70 25.40 -36.49
CA PHE A 71 -4.10 25.80 -35.25
C PHE A 71 -3.98 24.69 -34.20
N ASP A 72 -4.49 23.48 -34.47
CA ASP A 72 -4.61 22.41 -33.50
C ASP A 72 -3.43 21.40 -33.51
N PHE A 73 -2.34 21.72 -34.21
CA PHE A 73 -1.15 20.87 -34.30
C PHE A 73 -0.08 21.14 -33.23
N ALA A 74 -0.33 22.03 -32.29
CA ALA A 74 0.61 22.23 -31.18
C ALA A 74 0.52 21.04 -30.21
N PRO A 75 1.64 20.34 -29.94
CA PRO A 75 1.66 19.30 -28.93
C PRO A 75 1.30 19.90 -27.57
N MET A 76 0.13 19.56 -27.04
CA MET A 76 -0.26 19.99 -25.70
C MET A 76 0.49 19.16 -24.66
N GLN A 77 1.29 19.83 -23.83
CA GLN A 77 1.87 19.22 -22.63
C GLN A 77 0.77 19.11 -21.57
N ARG A 78 0.41 17.90 -21.20
CA ARG A 78 -0.51 17.62 -20.09
C ARG A 78 0.28 17.07 -18.90
N GLN A 79 0.15 17.73 -17.76
CA GLN A 79 0.63 17.18 -16.50
C GLN A 79 -0.35 16.11 -15.99
N VAL A 80 0.16 14.93 -15.74
CA VAL A 80 -0.60 13.83 -15.13
C VAL A 80 0.02 13.56 -13.76
N GLN A 81 -0.81 13.51 -12.73
CA GLN A 81 -0.40 13.13 -11.40
C GLN A 81 -0.62 11.62 -11.20
N SER A 82 0.34 10.96 -10.61
CA SER A 82 0.27 9.56 -10.18
C SER A 82 0.61 9.49 -8.71
N ILE A 83 -0.02 8.55 -8.01
CA ILE A 83 0.12 8.37 -6.56
C ILE A 83 0.50 6.93 -6.29
N GLY A 84 1.42 6.75 -5.34
CA GLY A 84 1.82 5.47 -4.81
C GLY A 84 2.29 5.58 -3.38
N SER A 85 2.86 4.51 -2.89
CA SER A 85 3.45 4.41 -1.56
C SER A 85 4.92 4.04 -1.65
N GLY A 86 5.63 4.20 -0.54
CA GLY A 86 7.01 3.76 -0.38
C GLY A 86 7.31 3.44 1.07
N VAL A 87 8.48 2.87 1.31
CA VAL A 87 8.98 2.62 2.65
C VAL A 87 10.41 3.16 2.78
N ILE A 88 10.64 4.02 3.78
CA ILE A 88 11.99 4.44 4.16
C ILE A 88 12.64 3.27 4.89
N TYR A 89 13.75 2.76 4.38
CA TYR A 89 14.46 1.60 4.98
C TYR A 89 15.80 1.96 5.60
N ASP A 90 16.24 3.21 5.43
CA ASP A 90 17.52 3.70 5.92
C ASP A 90 17.33 5.12 6.49
N PRO A 91 17.88 5.44 7.68
CA PRO A 91 17.78 6.78 8.28
C PRO A 91 18.46 7.89 7.46
N GLU A 92 19.31 7.54 6.48
CA GLU A 92 19.85 8.50 5.49
C GLU A 92 18.82 8.93 4.44
N GLY A 93 17.57 8.45 4.52
CA GLY A 93 16.46 8.84 3.67
C GLY A 93 16.29 8.02 2.39
N TYR A 94 16.85 6.83 2.33
CA TYR A 94 16.59 5.93 1.21
C TYR A 94 15.24 5.25 1.32
N ILE A 95 14.51 5.24 0.19
CA ILE A 95 13.13 4.72 0.07
C ILE A 95 13.10 3.67 -1.02
N ILE A 96 12.36 2.60 -0.74
CA ILE A 96 11.96 1.60 -1.73
C ILE A 96 10.54 1.90 -2.19
N THR A 97 10.31 1.81 -3.51
CA THR A 97 8.98 1.86 -4.12
C THR A 97 8.96 1.02 -5.40
N ASN A 98 7.80 0.93 -6.07
CA ASN A 98 7.74 0.31 -7.39
C ASN A 98 8.23 1.24 -8.51
N ALA A 99 8.84 0.64 -9.54
CA ALA A 99 9.28 1.37 -10.72
C ALA A 99 8.11 2.04 -11.45
N HIS A 100 6.97 1.35 -11.61
CA HIS A 100 5.80 1.91 -12.30
C HIS A 100 5.21 3.15 -11.61
N VAL A 101 5.42 3.32 -10.30
CA VAL A 101 5.00 4.53 -9.56
C VAL A 101 5.76 5.75 -10.06
N VAL A 102 7.08 5.63 -10.24
CA VAL A 102 7.98 6.76 -10.52
C VAL A 102 8.49 6.83 -11.96
N SER A 103 8.27 5.81 -12.79
CA SER A 103 8.72 5.81 -14.19
C SER A 103 8.14 6.98 -14.96
N GLY A 104 9.01 7.72 -15.67
CA GLY A 104 8.64 8.92 -16.42
C GLY A 104 8.32 10.15 -15.55
N ALA A 105 8.67 10.14 -14.27
CA ALA A 105 8.49 11.27 -13.37
C ALA A 105 9.35 12.47 -13.82
N THR A 106 8.75 13.66 -13.83
CA THR A 106 9.47 14.93 -13.93
C THR A 106 9.73 15.56 -12.55
N GLN A 107 8.89 15.21 -11.59
CA GLN A 107 9.06 15.58 -10.18
C GLN A 107 8.47 14.47 -9.30
N ILE A 108 9.17 14.18 -8.20
CA ILE A 108 8.73 13.21 -7.19
C ILE A 108 8.70 13.93 -5.84
N LYS A 109 7.53 13.93 -5.20
CA LYS A 109 7.34 14.43 -3.84
C LYS A 109 7.01 13.28 -2.90
N VAL A 110 7.62 13.27 -1.74
CA VAL A 110 7.39 12.30 -0.68
C VAL A 110 6.79 13.01 0.52
N VAL A 111 5.69 12.46 1.05
CA VAL A 111 5.02 12.97 2.24
C VAL A 111 5.04 11.90 3.33
N LEU A 112 5.59 12.25 4.48
CA LEU A 112 5.65 11.38 5.65
C LEU A 112 4.32 11.43 6.43
N PRO A 113 4.05 10.44 7.30
CA PRO A 113 2.87 10.43 8.18
C PRO A 113 2.80 11.63 9.13
N ASP A 114 3.92 12.24 9.49
CA ASP A 114 3.99 13.46 10.29
C ASP A 114 3.82 14.75 9.48
N LYS A 115 3.44 14.64 8.20
CA LYS A 115 3.21 15.72 7.23
C LYS A 115 4.45 16.46 6.74
N ARG A 116 5.64 16.02 7.06
CA ARG A 116 6.85 16.54 6.42
C ARG A 116 6.85 16.17 4.95
N GLU A 117 7.13 17.13 4.09
CA GLU A 117 7.20 16.97 2.64
C GLU A 117 8.64 17.14 2.16
N PHE A 118 9.05 16.31 1.21
CA PHE A 118 10.39 16.33 0.63
C PHE A 118 10.30 16.17 -0.88
N ASP A 119 11.16 16.87 -1.60
CA ASP A 119 11.48 16.50 -2.98
C ASP A 119 12.41 15.28 -2.94
N ALA A 120 12.12 14.28 -3.76
CA ALA A 120 12.88 13.04 -3.80
C ALA A 120 13.67 12.93 -5.11
N GLU A 121 14.89 12.42 -4.99
CA GLU A 121 15.74 12.06 -6.11
C GLU A 121 15.57 10.59 -6.48
N LEU A 122 15.47 10.28 -7.76
CA LEU A 122 15.51 8.91 -8.27
C LEU A 122 16.98 8.45 -8.32
N VAL A 123 17.38 7.59 -7.39
CA VAL A 123 18.74 7.05 -7.30
C VAL A 123 18.96 5.95 -8.32
N GLY A 124 17.96 5.07 -8.49
CA GLY A 124 18.01 3.99 -9.45
C GLY A 124 16.65 3.35 -9.68
N ILE A 125 16.51 2.67 -10.83
CA ILE A 125 15.26 2.02 -11.24
C ILE A 125 15.54 0.71 -11.96
N ASP A 126 14.82 -0.34 -11.61
CA ASP A 126 14.76 -1.62 -12.31
C ASP A 126 13.32 -1.83 -12.79
N GLU A 127 13.08 -1.50 -14.06
CA GLU A 127 11.74 -1.60 -14.66
C GLU A 127 11.33 -3.07 -14.89
N VAL A 128 12.30 -3.98 -15.03
CA VAL A 128 12.04 -5.42 -15.26
C VAL A 128 11.44 -6.06 -14.01
N HIS A 129 12.01 -5.74 -12.85
CA HIS A 129 11.54 -6.28 -11.56
C HIS A 129 10.63 -5.32 -10.80
N ASP A 130 10.27 -4.18 -11.42
CA ASP A 130 9.35 -3.19 -10.86
C ASP A 130 9.80 -2.61 -9.49
N ILE A 131 11.09 -2.29 -9.35
CA ILE A 131 11.67 -1.69 -8.14
C ILE A 131 12.36 -0.36 -8.49
N ALA A 132 12.16 0.65 -7.63
CA ALA A 132 12.87 1.91 -7.68
C ALA A 132 13.42 2.28 -6.30
N LYS A 133 14.57 2.96 -6.31
CA LYS A 133 15.26 3.51 -5.16
C LYS A 133 15.22 5.01 -5.23
N LEU A 134 14.62 5.64 -4.22
CA LEU A 134 14.58 7.08 -4.07
C LEU A 134 15.43 7.51 -2.89
N ARG A 135 15.77 8.81 -2.85
CA ARG A 135 16.41 9.45 -1.71
C ARG A 135 15.72 10.78 -1.40
N ILE A 136 15.48 11.00 -0.12
CA ILE A 136 15.09 12.31 0.44
C ILE A 136 16.18 12.79 1.40
N SER A 137 16.30 14.10 1.56
CA SER A 137 17.25 14.71 2.49
C SER A 137 16.50 15.36 3.64
N GLY A 138 16.74 14.91 4.85
CA GLY A 138 16.07 15.41 6.06
C GLY A 138 16.71 14.88 7.34
N ASN A 139 16.34 15.48 8.47
CA ASN A 139 16.81 15.04 9.78
C ASN A 139 15.74 14.16 10.46
N ASN A 140 16.17 13.23 11.31
CA ASN A 140 15.30 12.37 12.10
C ASN A 140 14.26 11.65 11.22
N LEU A 141 14.73 11.06 10.14
CA LEU A 141 13.89 10.24 9.27
C LEU A 141 13.66 8.87 9.92
N PRO A 142 12.38 8.40 9.98
CA PRO A 142 12.10 7.06 10.45
C PRO A 142 12.60 6.04 9.44
N SER A 143 12.90 4.83 9.88
CA SER A 143 13.28 3.73 9.00
C SER A 143 12.67 2.41 9.44
N ALA A 144 12.29 1.59 8.47
CA ALA A 144 11.73 0.26 8.66
C ALA A 144 12.82 -0.82 8.61
N ALA A 145 12.69 -1.83 9.46
CA ALA A 145 13.53 -3.01 9.38
C ALA A 145 13.16 -3.88 8.16
N LEU A 146 14.15 -4.24 7.36
CA LEU A 146 13.98 -5.19 6.26
C LEU A 146 14.17 -6.62 6.79
N GLY A 147 13.09 -7.41 6.80
CA GLY A 147 13.06 -8.80 7.25
C GLY A 147 13.73 -9.76 6.27
N ASN A 148 13.29 -11.00 6.30
CA ASN A 148 13.77 -12.08 5.44
C ASN A 148 12.56 -12.77 4.79
N SER A 149 12.55 -12.87 3.47
CA SER A 149 11.50 -13.56 2.71
C SER A 149 11.80 -15.03 2.39
N ASP A 150 12.97 -15.52 2.79
CA ASP A 150 13.27 -16.95 2.72
C ASP A 150 12.68 -17.65 3.95
N GLY A 151 11.99 -18.72 3.76
CA GLY A 151 11.37 -19.48 4.86
C GLY A 151 10.01 -18.95 5.31
N LEU A 152 9.37 -18.05 4.57
CA LEU A 152 7.97 -17.67 4.78
C LEU A 152 7.06 -18.89 4.69
N ILE A 153 6.01 -18.92 5.52
CA ILE A 153 5.08 -20.06 5.62
C ILE A 153 3.69 -19.61 5.14
N ILE A 154 3.06 -20.42 4.29
CA ILE A 154 1.68 -20.21 3.86
C ILE A 154 0.77 -20.27 5.10
N GLY A 155 -0.09 -19.26 5.26
CA GLY A 155 -0.99 -19.13 6.41
C GLY A 155 -0.44 -18.25 7.54
N GLU A 156 0.83 -17.82 7.51
CA GLU A 156 1.29 -16.81 8.47
C GLU A 156 0.72 -15.43 8.17
N TRP A 157 0.61 -14.60 9.21
CA TRP A 157 0.06 -13.25 9.09
C TRP A 157 0.90 -12.39 8.16
N SER A 158 0.22 -11.66 7.29
CA SER A 158 0.79 -10.61 6.46
C SER A 158 -0.02 -9.32 6.62
N ILE A 159 0.67 -8.21 6.77
CA ILE A 159 0.08 -6.89 6.98
C ILE A 159 0.54 -6.01 5.83
N ALA A 160 -0.39 -5.57 4.99
CA ALA A 160 -0.09 -4.67 3.89
C ALA A 160 -0.36 -3.22 4.33
N LEU A 161 0.64 -2.36 4.15
CA LEU A 161 0.52 -0.93 4.43
C LEU A 161 0.70 -0.13 3.14
N GLY A 162 0.05 1.04 3.10
CA GLY A 162 0.22 2.02 2.04
C GLY A 162 -0.32 3.37 2.46
N ASN A 163 0.20 4.44 1.86
CA ASN A 163 -0.19 5.81 2.17
C ASN A 163 -0.58 6.60 0.90
N PRO A 164 -1.60 6.13 0.13
CA PRO A 164 -1.92 6.72 -1.16
C PRO A 164 -2.43 8.16 -1.07
N TYR A 165 -3.03 8.54 0.05
CA TYR A 165 -3.72 9.83 0.21
C TYR A 165 -3.06 10.76 1.23
N GLY A 166 -1.84 10.48 1.64
CA GLY A 166 -1.13 11.25 2.68
C GLY A 166 -1.01 12.75 2.40
N PHE A 167 -1.12 13.17 1.14
CA PHE A 167 -1.09 14.59 0.75
C PHE A 167 -2.49 15.22 0.62
N LEU A 168 -3.56 14.41 0.47
CA LEU A 168 -4.94 14.89 0.28
C LEU A 168 -5.73 14.93 1.59
N MET A 169 -5.38 14.06 2.53
CA MET A 169 -6.11 13.93 3.80
C MET A 169 -5.47 14.79 4.88
N ASN A 170 -6.32 15.31 5.77
CA ASN A 170 -5.84 15.98 6.99
C ASN A 170 -5.09 15.03 7.93
N ASP A 171 -5.30 13.73 7.78
CA ASP A 171 -4.58 12.65 8.44
C ASP A 171 -3.72 11.92 7.39
N SER A 172 -2.39 12.04 7.49
CA SER A 172 -1.43 11.42 6.58
C SER A 172 -0.97 10.04 7.02
N LYS A 173 -1.71 9.37 7.91
CA LYS A 173 -1.37 8.02 8.38
C LYS A 173 -1.60 6.98 7.28
N PRO A 174 -0.75 5.95 7.21
CA PRO A 174 -0.93 4.86 6.26
C PRO A 174 -2.19 4.05 6.56
N SER A 175 -2.82 3.57 5.49
CA SER A 175 -3.87 2.56 5.57
C SER A 175 -3.25 1.19 5.82
N VAL A 176 -3.92 0.38 6.64
CA VAL A 176 -3.49 -0.94 7.05
C VAL A 176 -4.55 -1.96 6.66
N SER A 177 -4.13 -3.06 6.06
CA SER A 177 -4.96 -4.25 5.85
C SER A 177 -4.21 -5.49 6.28
N VAL A 178 -4.94 -6.48 6.80
CA VAL A 178 -4.39 -7.71 7.38
C VAL A 178 -4.97 -8.91 6.66
N GLY A 179 -4.11 -9.86 6.39
CA GLY A 179 -4.43 -11.15 5.81
C GLY A 179 -3.35 -12.17 6.14
N VAL A 180 -3.22 -13.16 5.29
CA VAL A 180 -2.20 -14.21 5.41
C VAL A 180 -1.39 -14.32 4.13
N ILE A 181 -0.25 -14.96 4.21
CA ILE A 181 0.46 -15.44 3.02
C ILE A 181 -0.36 -16.58 2.41
N SER A 182 -1.01 -16.29 1.28
CA SER A 182 -1.89 -17.25 0.60
C SER A 182 -1.13 -18.24 -0.25
N ALA A 183 0.00 -17.83 -0.83
CA ALA A 183 0.89 -18.67 -1.62
C ALA A 183 2.27 -18.04 -1.79
N LEU A 184 3.25 -18.84 -2.16
CA LEU A 184 4.63 -18.44 -2.44
C LEU A 184 5.04 -18.92 -3.83
N GLY A 185 6.10 -18.31 -4.37
CA GLY A 185 6.69 -18.75 -5.64
C GLY A 185 5.80 -18.49 -6.86
N ARG A 186 4.87 -17.53 -6.81
CA ARG A 186 4.03 -17.19 -7.96
C ARG A 186 4.82 -16.49 -9.04
N ASN A 187 4.63 -16.95 -10.29
CA ASN A 187 5.32 -16.39 -11.44
C ASN A 187 4.30 -15.87 -12.45
N PHE A 188 4.53 -14.66 -12.93
CA PHE A 188 3.72 -14.00 -13.94
C PHE A 188 4.63 -13.41 -15.01
N SER A 189 4.30 -13.63 -16.27
CA SER A 189 4.91 -12.93 -17.39
C SER A 189 3.81 -12.17 -18.11
N THR A 190 3.82 -10.86 -18.02
CA THR A 190 2.93 -10.03 -18.81
C THR A 190 3.58 -9.76 -20.17
N ARG A 191 2.95 -10.25 -21.24
CA ARG A 191 3.45 -9.98 -22.62
C ARG A 191 3.40 -8.49 -22.98
N ALA A 192 2.59 -7.70 -22.26
CA ALA A 192 2.36 -6.29 -22.54
C ALA A 192 3.43 -5.35 -21.94
N ASP A 193 3.95 -5.65 -20.75
CA ASP A 193 4.68 -4.64 -19.96
C ASP A 193 6.18 -4.92 -19.78
N LYS A 194 6.74 -5.96 -20.40
CA LYS A 194 8.16 -6.36 -20.27
C LYS A 194 8.59 -6.66 -18.82
N GLN A 195 7.66 -6.71 -17.87
CA GLN A 195 7.95 -7.00 -16.47
C GLN A 195 8.00 -8.51 -16.24
N ASP A 196 8.96 -8.95 -15.44
CA ASP A 196 9.20 -10.35 -15.10
C ASP A 196 8.98 -10.54 -13.58
N TYR A 197 7.72 -10.82 -13.22
CA TYR A 197 7.35 -11.07 -11.83
C TYR A 197 7.59 -12.53 -11.49
N LYS A 198 8.69 -12.82 -10.82
CA LYS A 198 9.07 -14.16 -10.37
C LYS A 198 9.07 -14.29 -8.87
N ASN A 199 8.76 -15.49 -8.40
CA ASN A 199 8.81 -15.87 -7.00
C ASN A 199 7.96 -14.96 -6.07
N MET A 200 6.83 -14.43 -6.58
CA MET A 200 6.01 -13.47 -5.86
C MET A 200 5.35 -14.08 -4.63
N ILE A 201 5.17 -13.26 -3.59
CA ILE A 201 4.34 -13.55 -2.42
C ILE A 201 2.90 -13.21 -2.79
N GLN A 202 1.97 -14.16 -2.60
CA GLN A 202 0.54 -13.91 -2.70
C GLN A 202 -0.05 -13.71 -1.31
N THR A 203 -0.91 -12.70 -1.15
CA THR A 203 -1.64 -12.41 0.10
C THR A 203 -3.10 -12.10 -0.18
N ASP A 204 -3.98 -12.37 0.78
CA ASP A 204 -5.37 -11.92 0.79
C ASP A 204 -5.57 -10.61 1.58
N ALA A 205 -4.51 -10.07 2.21
CA ALA A 205 -4.52 -8.71 2.70
C ALA A 205 -4.92 -7.75 1.56
N ALA A 206 -5.84 -6.83 1.83
CA ALA A 206 -6.36 -5.94 0.78
C ALA A 206 -5.27 -4.99 0.27
N VAL A 207 -4.75 -5.27 -0.93
CA VAL A 207 -3.91 -4.37 -1.70
C VAL A 207 -4.79 -3.64 -2.71
N ASN A 208 -4.77 -2.31 -2.69
CA ASN A 208 -5.58 -1.47 -3.59
C ASN A 208 -4.67 -0.47 -4.33
N PRO A 209 -5.14 0.15 -5.44
CA PRO A 209 -4.40 1.21 -6.12
C PRO A 209 -3.94 2.28 -5.13
N GLY A 210 -2.63 2.59 -5.18
CA GLY A 210 -1.95 3.49 -4.26
C GLY A 210 -1.20 2.81 -3.12
N ASN A 211 -1.50 1.55 -2.77
CA ASN A 211 -0.67 0.75 -1.87
C ASN A 211 0.59 0.19 -2.57
N SER A 212 0.65 0.26 -3.91
CA SER A 212 1.82 -0.14 -4.70
C SER A 212 3.06 0.62 -4.24
N GLY A 213 4.15 -0.10 -4.01
CA GLY A 213 5.40 0.41 -3.46
C GLY A 213 5.46 0.45 -1.93
N GLY A 214 4.32 0.32 -1.23
CA GLY A 214 4.27 0.17 0.22
C GLY A 214 4.69 -1.23 0.68
N PRO A 215 5.02 -1.39 1.98
CA PRO A 215 5.52 -2.65 2.51
C PRO A 215 4.40 -3.68 2.76
N LEU A 216 4.74 -4.95 2.57
CA LEU A 216 4.10 -6.11 3.19
C LEU A 216 4.97 -6.52 4.37
N VAL A 217 4.40 -6.63 5.58
CA VAL A 217 5.17 -6.90 6.79
C VAL A 217 4.67 -8.14 7.53
N ASN A 218 5.56 -8.74 8.33
CA ASN A 218 5.22 -9.81 9.26
C ASN A 218 4.73 -9.24 10.60
N ILE A 219 4.36 -10.11 11.55
CA ILE A 219 3.91 -9.72 12.89
C ILE A 219 5.02 -9.13 13.78
N GLN A 220 6.27 -9.18 13.38
CA GLN A 220 7.40 -8.52 14.04
C GLN A 220 7.54 -7.05 13.60
N GLY A 221 6.79 -6.64 12.53
CA GLY A 221 6.87 -5.32 11.91
C GLY A 221 8.03 -5.20 10.92
N GLU A 222 8.57 -6.32 10.46
CA GLU A 222 9.65 -6.35 9.48
C GLU A 222 9.09 -6.46 8.07
N VAL A 223 9.68 -5.75 7.11
CA VAL A 223 9.29 -5.79 5.70
C VAL A 223 9.68 -7.13 5.09
N ILE A 224 8.71 -7.93 4.66
CA ILE A 224 8.89 -9.22 3.98
C ILE A 224 8.66 -9.15 2.47
N GLY A 225 8.05 -8.05 1.99
CA GLY A 225 7.82 -7.81 0.57
C GLY A 225 7.40 -6.38 0.29
N ILE A 226 7.35 -6.03 -1.01
CA ILE A 226 6.84 -4.74 -1.52
C ILE A 226 5.57 -5.01 -2.31
N ASN A 227 4.45 -4.44 -1.86
CA ASN A 227 3.15 -4.55 -2.53
C ASN A 227 3.26 -3.97 -3.95
N THR A 228 2.75 -4.68 -4.95
CA THR A 228 2.93 -4.20 -6.33
C THR A 228 1.64 -4.18 -7.14
N PHE A 229 0.91 -5.27 -7.26
CA PHE A 229 -0.33 -5.31 -8.02
C PHE A 229 -1.36 -6.28 -7.42
N ILE A 230 -2.60 -6.20 -7.92
CA ILE A 230 -3.69 -7.14 -7.63
C ILE A 230 -4.10 -7.84 -8.92
N PHE A 231 -4.54 -9.08 -8.80
CA PHE A 231 -5.33 -9.70 -9.86
C PHE A 231 -6.78 -9.22 -9.71
N SER A 232 -7.30 -8.50 -10.72
CA SER A 232 -8.64 -7.92 -10.65
C SER A 232 -9.24 -7.77 -12.05
N GLU A 233 -10.50 -8.14 -12.18
CA GLU A 233 -11.27 -7.89 -13.42
C GLU A 233 -11.84 -6.47 -13.47
N ASN A 234 -12.10 -5.86 -12.31
CA ASN A 234 -12.78 -4.56 -12.18
C ASN A 234 -11.93 -3.47 -11.48
N GLY A 235 -10.63 -3.71 -11.28
CA GLY A 235 -9.70 -2.75 -10.65
C GLY A 235 -9.75 -2.71 -9.12
N GLY A 236 -10.66 -3.45 -8.46
CA GLY A 236 -10.72 -3.58 -7.00
C GLY A 236 -10.09 -4.89 -6.50
N ASN A 237 -9.68 -4.93 -5.23
CA ASN A 237 -9.14 -6.13 -4.60
C ASN A 237 -10.24 -7.20 -4.44
N ILE A 238 -9.94 -8.43 -4.87
CA ILE A 238 -10.80 -9.61 -4.73
C ILE A 238 -10.18 -10.69 -3.82
N GLY A 239 -9.24 -10.32 -2.92
CA GLY A 239 -8.50 -11.25 -2.06
C GLY A 239 -7.27 -11.86 -2.73
N ILE A 240 -6.77 -11.26 -3.82
CA ILE A 240 -5.58 -11.74 -4.54
C ILE A 240 -4.64 -10.56 -4.77
N GLY A 241 -3.75 -10.32 -3.82
CA GLY A 241 -2.67 -9.34 -3.89
C GLY A 241 -1.31 -10.01 -4.06
N PHE A 242 -0.35 -9.28 -4.62
CA PHE A 242 1.01 -9.75 -4.84
C PHE A 242 2.03 -8.76 -4.33
N ALA A 243 3.11 -9.30 -3.74
CA ALA A 243 4.26 -8.52 -3.30
C ALA A 243 5.57 -9.14 -3.82
N ILE A 244 6.53 -8.27 -4.15
CA ILE A 244 7.88 -8.67 -4.52
C ILE A 244 8.63 -9.05 -3.24
N PRO A 245 9.21 -10.27 -3.13
CA PRO A 245 9.90 -10.71 -1.91
C PRO A 245 11.05 -9.79 -1.53
N ILE A 246 11.21 -9.50 -0.23
CA ILE A 246 12.20 -8.53 0.22
C ILE A 246 13.65 -8.93 -0.10
N ASN A 247 13.98 -10.23 -0.12
CA ASN A 247 15.33 -10.67 -0.49
C ASN A 247 15.64 -10.43 -1.97
N THR A 248 14.63 -10.54 -2.84
CA THR A 248 14.74 -10.11 -4.25
C THR A 248 14.98 -8.60 -4.32
N VAL A 249 14.19 -7.81 -3.57
CA VAL A 249 14.35 -6.36 -3.50
C VAL A 249 15.76 -5.98 -3.02
N LYS A 250 16.26 -6.58 -1.93
CA LYS A 250 17.63 -6.35 -1.42
C LYS A 250 18.69 -6.59 -2.48
N SER A 251 18.55 -7.69 -3.25
CA SER A 251 19.48 -8.02 -4.32
C SER A 251 19.47 -7.01 -5.47
N ILE A 252 18.31 -6.45 -5.78
CA ILE A 252 18.16 -5.39 -6.78
C ILE A 252 18.75 -4.08 -6.25
N MET A 253 18.39 -3.67 -5.04
CA MET A 253 18.85 -2.43 -4.41
C MET A 253 20.37 -2.34 -4.27
N ALA A 254 21.06 -3.47 -4.12
CA ALA A 254 22.52 -3.53 -4.06
C ALA A 254 23.21 -3.21 -5.41
N ARG A 255 22.44 -3.22 -6.52
CA ARG A 255 22.94 -2.91 -7.87
C ARG A 255 22.52 -1.52 -8.35
N LEU A 256 21.54 -0.90 -7.68
CA LEU A 256 21.08 0.47 -7.88
C LEU A 256 21.84 1.46 -6.98
#